data_8a5b5855c86b4f26ed75188019755fe3
#
_entry.id   8a5b5855c86b4f26ed75188019755fe3
#
_cell.length_a   1.000
_cell.length_b   1.000
_cell.length_c   1.000
_cell.angle_alpha   90.00
_cell.angle_beta   90.00
_cell.angle_gamma   90.00
#
_symmetry.space_group_name_H-M   'P 1'
#
loop_
_entity.id
_entity.type
_entity.pdbx_description
1 polymer ?
#
loop_
_entity_poly.entity_id
_entity_poly.type
_entity_poly.pdbx_seq_one_letter_code
_entity_poly.pdbx_strand_id
1 'polypeptide(L)'
;MANIDKKKHLNVFLDVYEKEAKEKALQVDSKIKNGTAGKLAGLVVGLKDVLSYENHPLQACSKILKGYVCQYTATAVQRLLDQDAIIIGRQNCDEFAMGSSNENSAFGPVLNDIDNTRVAGGSSGGSAVAVMADLCDISIGSDTGGSVRQPAAFCGVIGLKPTYSRISRYGLIAYGSSFDCIGIFSKNIYDAAIVLETMSGQDEYDSTVSTQPVPAYSSELNSSANKALTVSSMVMIGNLPFTMLQPIAIPL
;
A
#
# COMPACT_ATOMS: atom_id res chain seq x y z
N MET A 1 -14.19 -11.17 3.87
CA MET A 1 -14.75 -11.96 2.76
C MET A 1 -16.10 -11.39 2.29
N ALA A 2 -17.16 -11.36 3.09
CA ALA A 2 -18.50 -10.93 2.63
C ALA A 2 -18.55 -9.57 1.94
N ASN A 3 -17.74 -8.58 2.35
CA ASN A 3 -17.64 -7.28 1.68
C ASN A 3 -16.95 -7.38 0.32
N ILE A 4 -15.92 -8.23 0.19
CA ILE A 4 -15.22 -8.45 -1.09
C ILE A 4 -16.22 -9.04 -2.10
N ASP A 5 -17.01 -10.02 -1.70
CA ASP A 5 -18.00 -10.63 -2.58
C ASP A 5 -19.09 -9.63 -3.01
N LYS A 6 -19.60 -8.83 -2.06
CA LYS A 6 -20.63 -7.81 -2.34
C LYS A 6 -20.13 -6.71 -3.30
N LYS A 7 -18.83 -6.36 -3.21
CA LYS A 7 -18.22 -5.27 -3.97
C LYS A 7 -17.31 -5.76 -5.11
N LYS A 8 -17.50 -7.00 -5.55
CA LYS A 8 -16.71 -7.59 -6.64
C LYS A 8 -16.77 -6.77 -7.95
N HIS A 9 -17.86 -6.04 -8.16
CA HIS A 9 -18.03 -5.16 -9.32
C HIS A 9 -17.01 -4.02 -9.38
N LEU A 10 -16.40 -3.63 -8.25
CA LEU A 10 -15.36 -2.60 -8.20
C LEU A 10 -14.04 -3.04 -8.85
N ASN A 11 -13.88 -4.33 -9.16
CA ASN A 11 -12.71 -4.92 -9.80
C ASN A 11 -11.39 -4.65 -9.07
N VAL A 12 -11.44 -4.64 -7.73
CA VAL A 12 -10.30 -4.32 -6.86
C VAL A 12 -9.29 -5.46 -6.78
N PHE A 13 -9.77 -6.70 -6.57
CA PHE A 13 -8.90 -7.87 -6.39
C PHE A 13 -8.81 -8.69 -7.68
N LEU A 14 -7.58 -9.03 -8.06
CA LEU A 14 -7.30 -10.02 -9.11
C LEU A 14 -7.33 -11.43 -8.54
N ASP A 15 -6.83 -11.60 -7.32
CA ASP A 15 -6.90 -12.83 -6.55
C ASP A 15 -7.21 -12.51 -5.09
N VAL A 16 -8.02 -13.38 -4.46
CA VAL A 16 -8.33 -13.34 -3.03
C VAL A 16 -7.82 -14.63 -2.39
N TYR A 17 -6.96 -14.50 -1.38
CA TYR A 17 -6.29 -15.62 -0.70
C TYR A 17 -7.12 -16.11 0.50
N GLU A 18 -8.41 -16.37 0.28
CA GLU A 18 -9.38 -16.65 1.33
C GLU A 18 -8.95 -17.76 2.29
N LYS A 19 -8.48 -18.91 1.73
CA LYS A 19 -8.07 -20.06 2.53
C LYS A 19 -6.89 -19.71 3.41
N GLU A 20 -5.84 -19.18 2.82
CA GLU A 20 -4.60 -18.81 3.52
C GLU A 20 -4.82 -17.72 4.57
N ALA A 21 -5.62 -16.70 4.23
CA ALA A 21 -5.97 -15.63 5.17
C ALA A 21 -6.72 -16.16 6.40
N LYS A 22 -7.65 -17.12 6.21
CA LYS A 22 -8.35 -17.77 7.33
C LYS A 22 -7.41 -18.63 8.17
N GLU A 23 -6.53 -19.41 7.55
CA GLU A 23 -5.53 -20.22 8.24
C GLU A 23 -4.57 -19.34 9.05
N LYS A 24 -4.08 -18.24 8.44
CA LYS A 24 -3.23 -17.27 9.13
C LYS A 24 -3.97 -16.60 10.30
N ALA A 25 -5.22 -16.23 10.14
CA ALA A 25 -6.04 -15.65 11.21
C ALA A 25 -6.13 -16.58 12.43
N LEU A 26 -6.37 -17.87 12.24
CA LEU A 26 -6.40 -18.84 13.33
C LEU A 26 -5.03 -18.99 14.04
N GLN A 27 -3.94 -18.92 13.29
CA GLN A 27 -2.59 -18.91 13.87
C GLN A 27 -2.35 -17.64 14.70
N VAL A 28 -2.76 -16.48 14.17
CA VAL A 28 -2.65 -15.18 14.86
C VAL A 28 -3.48 -15.16 16.13
N ASP A 29 -4.72 -15.67 16.12
CA ASP A 29 -5.56 -15.81 17.31
C ASP A 29 -4.86 -16.63 18.40
N SER A 30 -4.19 -17.70 18.02
CA SER A 30 -3.42 -18.54 18.95
C SER A 30 -2.23 -17.79 19.54
N LYS A 31 -1.51 -17.01 18.72
CA LYS A 31 -0.39 -16.17 19.18
C LYS A 31 -0.86 -15.06 20.12
N ILE A 32 -2.00 -14.42 19.84
CA ILE A 32 -2.60 -13.39 20.71
C ILE A 32 -2.91 -14.01 22.08
N LYS A 33 -3.56 -15.18 22.11
CA LYS A 33 -3.87 -15.89 23.37
C LYS A 33 -2.63 -16.24 24.18
N ASN A 34 -1.52 -16.55 23.51
CA ASN A 34 -0.26 -16.94 24.15
C ASN A 34 0.66 -15.73 24.44
N GLY A 35 0.28 -14.51 24.09
CA GLY A 35 1.09 -13.31 24.29
C GLY A 35 2.34 -13.22 23.40
N THR A 36 2.35 -13.93 22.25
CA THR A 36 3.50 -14.01 21.32
C THR A 36 3.21 -13.36 19.97
N ALA A 37 2.09 -12.64 19.86
CA ALA A 37 1.67 -11.99 18.62
C ALA A 37 2.54 -10.77 18.29
N GLY A 38 2.82 -10.58 17.00
CA GLY A 38 3.51 -9.40 16.47
C GLY A 38 2.65 -8.14 16.51
N LYS A 39 3.28 -6.99 16.22
CA LYS A 39 2.63 -5.65 16.29
C LYS A 39 1.45 -5.47 15.34
N LEU A 40 1.39 -6.23 14.25
CA LEU A 40 0.34 -6.14 13.21
C LEU A 40 -0.65 -7.30 13.29
N ALA A 41 -0.69 -8.02 14.41
CA ALA A 41 -1.55 -9.17 14.59
C ALA A 41 -3.03 -8.83 14.37
N GLY A 42 -3.64 -9.51 13.39
CA GLY A 42 -5.05 -9.31 13.00
C GLY A 42 -5.27 -8.24 11.93
N LEU A 43 -4.25 -7.47 11.55
CA LEU A 43 -4.36 -6.46 10.49
C LEU A 43 -4.45 -7.14 9.12
N VAL A 44 -5.51 -6.87 8.37
CA VAL A 44 -5.76 -7.43 7.04
C VAL A 44 -5.18 -6.50 5.98
N VAL A 45 -4.25 -7.03 5.16
CA VAL A 45 -3.46 -6.26 4.21
C VAL A 45 -3.68 -6.74 2.78
N GLY A 46 -3.96 -5.80 1.86
CA GLY A 46 -3.95 -6.02 0.43
C GLY A 46 -2.62 -5.63 -0.22
N LEU A 47 -2.22 -6.34 -1.26
CA LEU A 47 -0.97 -6.07 -2.00
C LEU A 47 -1.25 -5.65 -3.43
N LYS A 48 -0.68 -4.52 -3.87
CA LYS A 48 -0.68 -4.13 -5.29
C LYS A 48 0.04 -5.19 -6.13
N ASP A 49 -0.47 -5.48 -7.33
CA ASP A 49 0.06 -6.48 -8.26
C ASP A 49 1.43 -6.14 -8.87
N VAL A 50 2.29 -5.52 -8.08
CA VAL A 50 3.71 -5.27 -8.40
C VAL A 50 4.63 -5.69 -7.26
N LEU A 51 4.06 -6.27 -6.18
CA LEU A 51 4.80 -6.70 -5.00
C LEU A 51 4.87 -8.22 -4.97
N SER A 52 6.08 -8.76 -4.95
CA SER A 52 6.31 -10.20 -4.88
C SER A 52 5.82 -10.79 -3.56
N TYR A 53 5.05 -11.88 -3.68
CA TYR A 53 4.67 -12.73 -2.57
C TYR A 53 4.90 -14.17 -3.00
N GLU A 54 5.80 -14.86 -2.33
CA GLU A 54 6.28 -16.20 -2.71
C GLU A 54 5.13 -17.17 -2.93
N ASN A 55 5.25 -18.01 -3.96
CA ASN A 55 4.25 -19.00 -4.41
C ASN A 55 2.90 -18.40 -4.88
N HIS A 56 2.82 -17.08 -5.06
CA HIS A 56 1.62 -16.41 -5.57
C HIS A 56 1.85 -15.80 -6.96
N PRO A 57 0.79 -15.66 -7.77
CA PRO A 57 0.89 -14.96 -9.06
C PRO A 57 1.33 -13.50 -8.89
N LEU A 58 2.12 -13.02 -9.85
CA LEU A 58 2.50 -11.62 -9.97
C LEU A 58 2.50 -11.25 -11.44
N GLN A 59 1.62 -10.34 -11.85
CA GLN A 59 1.41 -10.03 -13.26
C GLN A 59 1.62 -8.56 -13.60
N ALA A 60 1.81 -7.68 -12.63
CA ALA A 60 1.84 -6.23 -12.82
C ALA A 60 0.64 -5.73 -13.65
N CYS A 61 -0.52 -6.35 -13.48
CA CYS A 61 -1.73 -6.11 -14.26
C CYS A 61 -1.54 -6.20 -15.78
N SER A 62 -0.59 -7.03 -16.23
CA SER A 62 -0.25 -7.28 -17.64
C SER A 62 -0.46 -8.73 -18.04
N LYS A 63 -0.86 -8.93 -19.30
CA LYS A 63 -0.90 -10.28 -19.90
C LYS A 63 0.50 -10.83 -20.22
N ILE A 64 1.52 -9.99 -20.26
CA ILE A 64 2.93 -10.40 -20.53
C ILE A 64 3.43 -11.36 -19.45
N LEU A 65 3.07 -11.13 -18.19
CA LEU A 65 3.47 -11.95 -17.06
C LEU A 65 2.43 -13.03 -16.70
N LYS A 66 1.50 -13.34 -17.59
CA LYS A 66 0.48 -14.37 -17.33
C LYS A 66 1.12 -15.72 -17.01
N GLY A 67 0.77 -16.27 -15.84
CA GLY A 67 1.28 -17.56 -15.37
C GLY A 67 2.61 -17.46 -14.60
N TYR A 68 3.18 -16.27 -14.46
CA TYR A 68 4.33 -16.10 -13.58
C TYR A 68 3.92 -16.23 -12.10
N VAL A 69 4.70 -17.00 -11.35
CA VAL A 69 4.55 -17.23 -9.91
C VAL A 69 5.82 -16.77 -9.22
N CYS A 70 5.69 -15.97 -8.17
CA CYS A 70 6.81 -15.44 -7.40
C CYS A 70 7.62 -16.56 -6.74
N GLN A 71 8.93 -16.48 -6.81
CA GLN A 71 9.87 -17.40 -6.19
C GLN A 71 10.42 -16.90 -4.85
N TYR A 72 10.07 -15.68 -4.46
CA TYR A 72 10.47 -15.04 -3.21
C TYR A 72 9.47 -13.94 -2.82
N THR A 73 9.49 -13.58 -1.56
CA THR A 73 8.65 -12.50 -1.01
C THR A 73 9.44 -11.19 -0.96
N ALA A 74 8.81 -10.08 -1.34
CA ALA A 74 9.38 -8.74 -1.19
C ALA A 74 9.69 -8.46 0.29
N THR A 75 10.83 -7.82 0.57
CA THR A 75 11.25 -7.53 1.96
C THR A 75 10.18 -6.78 2.74
N ALA A 76 9.52 -5.81 2.11
CA ALA A 76 8.43 -5.07 2.77
C ALA A 76 7.26 -6.00 3.15
N VAL A 77 6.90 -6.93 2.27
CA VAL A 77 5.82 -7.92 2.54
C VAL A 77 6.24 -8.91 3.62
N GLN A 78 7.48 -9.41 3.56
CA GLN A 78 8.00 -10.33 4.57
C GLN A 78 7.96 -9.73 5.97
N ARG A 79 8.35 -8.47 6.12
CA ARG A 79 8.30 -7.77 7.41
C ARG A 79 6.88 -7.62 7.97
N LEU A 80 5.88 -7.47 7.10
CA LEU A 80 4.47 -7.48 7.52
C LEU A 80 4.05 -8.86 8.04
N LEU A 81 4.44 -9.92 7.32
CA LEU A 81 4.16 -11.32 7.71
C LEU A 81 4.82 -11.70 9.03
N ASP A 82 6.07 -11.25 9.25
CA ASP A 82 6.83 -11.47 10.48
C ASP A 82 6.20 -10.81 11.71
N GLN A 83 5.40 -9.75 11.50
CA GLN A 83 4.63 -9.06 12.52
C GLN A 83 3.16 -9.49 12.56
N ASP A 84 2.85 -10.65 11.98
CA ASP A 84 1.54 -11.30 12.00
C ASP A 84 0.42 -10.56 11.26
N ALA A 85 0.74 -9.75 10.26
CA ALA A 85 -0.25 -9.27 9.31
C ALA A 85 -0.83 -10.42 8.47
N ILE A 86 -2.06 -10.25 8.00
CA ILE A 86 -2.80 -11.23 7.21
C ILE A 86 -2.93 -10.69 5.78
N ILE A 87 -2.27 -11.31 4.81
CA ILE A 87 -2.39 -10.92 3.41
C ILE A 87 -3.70 -11.50 2.83
N ILE A 88 -4.58 -10.60 2.35
CA ILE A 88 -5.92 -10.99 1.88
C ILE A 88 -5.99 -11.24 0.38
N GLY A 89 -5.09 -10.64 -0.40
CA GLY A 89 -5.14 -10.79 -1.84
C GLY A 89 -4.29 -9.80 -2.62
N ARG A 90 -4.32 -9.97 -3.94
CA ARG A 90 -3.58 -9.20 -4.93
C ARG A 90 -4.51 -8.20 -5.62
N GLN A 91 -4.11 -6.92 -5.61
CA GLN A 91 -4.94 -5.80 -6.03
C GLN A 91 -4.59 -5.29 -7.41
N ASN A 92 -5.63 -4.96 -8.16
CA ASN A 92 -5.56 -4.39 -9.49
C ASN A 92 -4.88 -3.00 -9.49
N CYS A 93 -4.15 -2.70 -10.57
CA CYS A 93 -3.44 -1.44 -10.75
C CYS A 93 -3.32 -1.10 -12.24
N ASP A 94 -2.84 0.07 -12.59
CA ASP A 94 -2.40 0.32 -13.98
C ASP A 94 -1.25 -0.63 -14.36
N GLU A 95 -1.23 -1.09 -15.61
CA GLU A 95 -0.26 -2.05 -16.13
C GLU A 95 1.19 -1.56 -15.88
N PHE A 96 2.02 -2.41 -15.26
CA PHE A 96 3.38 -2.09 -14.81
C PHE A 96 3.50 -0.81 -13.97
N ALA A 97 2.46 -0.47 -13.23
CA ALA A 97 2.35 0.79 -12.48
C ALA A 97 2.43 2.06 -13.35
N MET A 98 2.21 1.94 -14.68
CA MET A 98 2.32 3.01 -15.66
C MET A 98 0.94 3.61 -15.95
N GLY A 99 0.46 4.47 -15.06
CA GLY A 99 -0.81 5.15 -15.22
C GLY A 99 -1.17 6.01 -14.01
N SER A 100 -2.28 6.72 -14.12
CA SER A 100 -2.77 7.63 -13.09
C SER A 100 -4.29 7.57 -12.86
N SER A 101 -4.98 6.62 -13.51
CA SER A 101 -6.44 6.49 -13.42
C SER A 101 -6.90 5.09 -13.05
N ASN A 102 -6.04 4.08 -13.15
CA ASN A 102 -6.33 2.66 -13.07
C ASN A 102 -7.29 2.14 -14.15
N GLU A 103 -7.21 2.78 -15.33
CA GLU A 103 -7.94 2.34 -16.52
C GLU A 103 -7.06 1.47 -17.45
N ASN A 104 -5.74 1.50 -17.28
CA ASN A 104 -4.75 0.78 -18.10
C ASN A 104 -4.47 -0.66 -17.66
N SER A 105 -5.32 -1.26 -16.85
CA SER A 105 -5.15 -2.66 -16.46
C SER A 105 -5.57 -3.61 -17.57
N ALA A 106 -4.81 -4.69 -17.78
CA ALA A 106 -5.20 -5.79 -18.66
C ALA A 106 -6.44 -6.56 -18.17
N PHE A 107 -6.86 -6.32 -16.92
CA PHE A 107 -8.01 -6.94 -16.25
C PHE A 107 -9.21 -5.97 -16.11
N GLY A 108 -9.14 -4.82 -16.79
CA GLY A 108 -10.18 -3.78 -16.74
C GLY A 108 -9.98 -2.77 -15.60
N PRO A 109 -10.73 -1.66 -15.63
CA PRO A 109 -10.58 -0.56 -14.69
C PRO A 109 -11.04 -0.94 -13.28
N VAL A 110 -10.49 -0.25 -12.29
CA VAL A 110 -11.02 -0.21 -10.93
C VAL A 110 -12.02 0.92 -10.82
N LEU A 111 -13.19 0.64 -10.28
CA LEU A 111 -14.24 1.65 -10.06
C LEU A 111 -14.07 2.32 -8.70
N ASN A 112 -14.31 3.63 -8.65
CA ASN A 112 -14.34 4.38 -7.39
C ASN A 112 -15.65 4.07 -6.65
N ASP A 113 -15.59 3.54 -5.41
CA ASP A 113 -16.78 3.13 -4.65
C ASP A 113 -17.68 4.31 -4.20
N ILE A 114 -17.12 5.52 -4.12
CA ILE A 114 -17.90 6.74 -3.79
C ILE A 114 -18.77 7.14 -4.99
N ASP A 115 -18.23 7.07 -6.20
CA ASP A 115 -18.90 7.40 -7.45
C ASP A 115 -18.31 6.53 -8.57
N ASN A 116 -19.04 5.49 -8.97
CA ASN A 116 -18.57 4.56 -10.01
C ASN A 116 -18.42 5.21 -11.40
N THR A 117 -18.83 6.46 -11.59
CA THR A 117 -18.62 7.23 -12.82
C THR A 117 -17.28 7.97 -12.83
N ARG A 118 -16.53 7.91 -11.73
CA ARG A 118 -15.22 8.54 -11.53
C ARG A 118 -14.12 7.50 -11.52
N VAL A 119 -12.91 7.91 -11.90
CA VAL A 119 -11.72 7.08 -11.77
C VAL A 119 -11.31 6.90 -10.32
N ALA A 120 -10.73 5.75 -9.99
CA ALA A 120 -10.16 5.49 -8.68
C ALA A 120 -8.87 6.27 -8.43
N GLY A 121 -8.25 6.78 -9.51
CA GLY A 121 -6.87 7.24 -9.52
C GLY A 121 -5.90 6.06 -9.63
N GLY A 122 -4.65 6.35 -9.90
CA GLY A 122 -3.63 5.33 -10.17
C GLY A 122 -2.19 5.82 -9.93
N SER A 123 -1.30 4.90 -10.11
CA SER A 123 -1.49 3.52 -10.57
C SER A 123 -2.01 2.54 -9.49
N SER A 124 -2.06 2.89 -8.20
CA SER A 124 -2.51 2.01 -7.10
C SER A 124 -4.01 2.18 -6.79
N GLY A 125 -4.88 2.24 -7.82
CA GLY A 125 -6.31 2.47 -7.65
C GLY A 125 -6.99 1.35 -6.85
N GLY A 126 -6.69 0.08 -7.16
CA GLY A 126 -7.21 -1.05 -6.40
C GLY A 126 -6.83 -1.00 -4.93
N SER A 127 -5.60 -0.56 -4.61
CA SER A 127 -5.14 -0.41 -3.22
C SER A 127 -5.92 0.68 -2.47
N ALA A 128 -6.17 1.83 -3.11
CA ALA A 128 -6.93 2.91 -2.51
C ALA A 128 -8.40 2.52 -2.28
N VAL A 129 -9.05 1.94 -3.31
CA VAL A 129 -10.45 1.52 -3.22
C VAL A 129 -10.63 0.38 -2.22
N ALA A 130 -9.67 -0.53 -2.09
CA ALA A 130 -9.74 -1.61 -1.11
C ALA A 130 -9.91 -1.08 0.33
N VAL A 131 -9.14 -0.07 0.71
CA VAL A 131 -9.22 0.56 2.03
C VAL A 131 -10.48 1.39 2.17
N MET A 132 -10.81 2.22 1.17
CA MET A 132 -12.01 3.04 1.17
C MET A 132 -13.29 2.20 1.34
N ALA A 133 -13.38 1.11 0.60
CA ALA A 133 -14.55 0.24 0.52
C ALA A 133 -14.65 -0.82 1.63
N ASP A 134 -13.80 -0.77 2.66
CA ASP A 134 -13.72 -1.76 3.76
C ASP A 134 -13.48 -3.21 3.29
N LEU A 135 -12.60 -3.38 2.30
CA LEU A 135 -12.20 -4.69 1.80
C LEU A 135 -10.93 -5.23 2.49
N CYS A 136 -10.15 -4.34 3.06
CA CYS A 136 -9.02 -4.62 3.95
C CYS A 136 -8.76 -3.39 4.84
N ASP A 137 -7.96 -3.56 5.89
CA ASP A 137 -7.62 -2.47 6.82
C ASP A 137 -6.54 -1.57 6.22
N ILE A 138 -5.54 -2.18 5.59
CA ILE A 138 -4.36 -1.57 4.98
C ILE A 138 -4.19 -2.08 3.56
N SER A 139 -3.66 -1.24 2.69
CA SER A 139 -3.14 -1.68 1.39
C SER A 139 -1.72 -1.18 1.17
N ILE A 140 -0.91 -2.01 0.52
CA ILE A 140 0.43 -1.63 0.10
C ILE A 140 0.44 -1.38 -1.40
N GLY A 141 0.89 -0.20 -1.78
CA GLY A 141 1.03 0.23 -3.16
C GLY A 141 2.45 0.67 -3.50
N SER A 142 2.60 1.30 -4.65
CA SER A 142 3.86 1.91 -5.09
C SER A 142 3.60 3.32 -5.61
N ASP A 143 4.54 4.23 -5.37
CA ASP A 143 4.49 5.63 -5.78
C ASP A 143 5.81 6.03 -6.44
N THR A 144 5.75 6.35 -7.72
CA THR A 144 6.90 6.87 -8.49
C THR A 144 6.70 8.37 -8.76
N GLY A 145 5.51 8.74 -9.22
CA GLY A 145 5.14 10.12 -9.54
C GLY A 145 3.79 10.54 -8.94
N GLY A 146 3.30 9.85 -7.88
CA GLY A 146 2.02 10.14 -7.25
C GLY A 146 1.11 8.93 -7.06
N SER A 147 1.56 7.72 -7.45
CA SER A 147 0.70 6.54 -7.56
C SER A 147 0.19 5.94 -6.24
N VAL A 148 0.52 6.51 -5.10
CA VAL A 148 -0.12 6.29 -3.79
C VAL A 148 -0.93 7.52 -3.38
N ARG A 149 -0.31 8.69 -3.44
CA ARG A 149 -0.88 9.95 -2.95
C ARG A 149 -2.12 10.38 -3.73
N GLN A 150 -2.08 10.26 -5.07
CA GLN A 150 -3.17 10.68 -5.94
C GLN A 150 -4.41 9.78 -5.81
N PRO A 151 -4.34 8.44 -5.93
CA PRO A 151 -5.51 7.60 -5.71
C PRO A 151 -6.03 7.67 -4.27
N ALA A 152 -5.17 7.88 -3.26
CA ALA A 152 -5.62 8.12 -1.90
C ALA A 152 -6.48 9.39 -1.79
N ALA A 153 -6.05 10.49 -2.45
CA ALA A 153 -6.82 11.73 -2.48
C ALA A 153 -8.16 11.57 -3.21
N PHE A 154 -8.21 10.79 -4.29
CA PHE A 154 -9.45 10.55 -5.05
C PHE A 154 -10.43 9.64 -4.30
N CYS A 155 -9.92 8.75 -3.46
CA CYS A 155 -10.72 7.81 -2.68
C CYS A 155 -10.97 8.28 -1.23
N GLY A 156 -10.46 9.44 -0.81
CA GLY A 156 -10.68 9.97 0.54
C GLY A 156 -10.04 9.12 1.65
N VAL A 157 -8.91 8.50 1.38
CA VAL A 157 -8.12 7.73 2.35
C VAL A 157 -6.73 8.33 2.54
N ILE A 158 -6.01 7.90 3.57
CA ILE A 158 -4.62 8.30 3.77
C ILE A 158 -3.73 7.52 2.82
N GLY A 159 -2.89 8.25 2.07
CA GLY A 159 -1.84 7.69 1.23
C GLY A 159 -0.47 8.18 1.67
N LEU A 160 0.31 7.32 2.30
CA LEU A 160 1.64 7.64 2.79
C LEU A 160 2.72 7.15 1.81
N LYS A 161 3.41 8.10 1.18
CA LYS A 161 4.66 7.85 0.47
C LYS A 161 5.84 8.26 1.36
N PRO A 162 6.66 7.32 1.84
CA PRO A 162 7.82 7.67 2.65
C PRO A 162 8.90 8.38 1.82
N THR A 163 9.92 8.88 2.50
CA THR A 163 11.17 9.30 1.84
C THR A 163 11.76 8.12 1.08
N TYR A 164 12.27 8.38 -0.14
CA TYR A 164 13.02 7.40 -0.92
C TYR A 164 14.10 6.75 -0.06
N SER A 165 14.34 5.48 -0.24
CA SER A 165 15.28 4.67 0.55
C SER A 165 14.79 4.27 1.96
N ARG A 166 13.58 4.61 2.38
CA ARG A 166 13.12 4.26 3.73
C ARG A 166 12.64 2.80 3.82
N ILE A 167 12.02 2.30 2.75
CA ILE A 167 11.56 0.92 2.60
C ILE A 167 12.35 0.29 1.47
N SER A 168 12.80 -0.95 1.66
CA SER A 168 13.46 -1.74 0.61
C SER A 168 12.51 -1.97 -0.56
N ARG A 169 13.03 -1.85 -1.78
CA ARG A 169 12.31 -2.13 -3.02
C ARG A 169 12.59 -3.53 -3.56
N TYR A 170 13.34 -4.35 -2.82
CA TYR A 170 13.53 -5.75 -3.20
C TYR A 170 12.18 -6.46 -3.29
N GLY A 171 11.92 -7.04 -4.46
CA GLY A 171 10.65 -7.69 -4.78
C GLY A 171 9.54 -6.75 -5.28
N LEU A 172 9.84 -5.48 -5.55
CA LEU A 172 8.96 -4.56 -6.26
C LEU A 172 9.28 -4.58 -7.76
N ILE A 173 8.28 -4.80 -8.61
CA ILE A 173 8.43 -4.58 -10.07
C ILE A 173 8.65 -3.08 -10.29
N ALA A 174 9.78 -2.74 -10.90
CA ALA A 174 10.17 -1.35 -11.11
C ALA A 174 9.34 -0.67 -12.21
N TYR A 175 8.99 0.60 -11.97
CA TYR A 175 8.55 1.54 -13.00
C TYR A 175 9.64 2.56 -13.31
N GLY A 176 10.11 3.26 -12.29
CA GLY A 176 11.21 4.22 -12.38
C GLY A 176 12.13 4.06 -11.17
N SER A 177 13.11 3.15 -11.25
CA SER A 177 13.89 2.65 -10.12
C SER A 177 14.51 3.74 -9.24
N SER A 178 14.81 4.93 -9.81
CA SER A 178 15.37 6.06 -9.06
C SER A 178 14.32 6.83 -8.24
N PHE A 179 13.02 6.53 -8.42
CA PHE A 179 11.92 7.27 -7.80
C PHE A 179 10.92 6.38 -7.09
N ASP A 180 10.87 5.09 -7.43
CA ASP A 180 9.90 4.15 -6.87
C ASP A 180 10.00 4.08 -5.35
N CYS A 181 8.85 4.24 -4.69
CA CYS A 181 8.69 4.03 -3.26
C CYS A 181 7.53 3.08 -3.02
N ILE A 182 7.69 2.12 -2.12
CA ILE A 182 6.56 1.39 -1.56
C ILE A 182 5.83 2.33 -0.61
N GLY A 183 4.50 2.40 -0.72
CA GLY A 183 3.67 3.27 0.10
C GLY A 183 2.44 2.57 0.66
N ILE A 184 1.74 3.24 1.55
CA ILE A 184 0.73 2.67 2.43
C ILE A 184 -0.57 3.42 2.25
N PHE A 185 -1.68 2.68 2.19
CA PHE A 185 -3.03 3.21 2.29
C PHE A 185 -3.66 2.76 3.60
N SER A 186 -4.28 3.69 4.32
CA SER A 186 -4.97 3.44 5.58
C SER A 186 -6.14 4.41 5.81
N LYS A 187 -6.98 4.13 6.81
CA LYS A 187 -8.05 5.05 7.23
C LYS A 187 -7.61 6.03 8.29
N ASN A 188 -6.52 5.74 9.00
CA ASN A 188 -6.00 6.61 10.05
C ASN A 188 -4.47 6.69 10.02
N ILE A 189 -3.93 7.75 10.62
CA ILE A 189 -2.49 8.04 10.60
C ILE A 189 -1.69 7.04 11.45
N TYR A 190 -2.27 6.54 12.54
CA TYR A 190 -1.59 5.60 13.44
C TYR A 190 -1.28 4.27 12.72
N ASP A 191 -2.26 3.74 11.99
CA ASP A 191 -2.06 2.51 11.21
C ASP A 191 -1.01 2.70 10.12
N ALA A 192 -1.03 3.85 9.43
CA ALA A 192 0.02 4.17 8.46
C ALA A 192 1.41 4.22 9.12
N ALA A 193 1.52 4.80 10.31
CA ALA A 193 2.79 4.95 11.03
C ALA A 193 3.36 3.61 11.51
N ILE A 194 2.52 2.74 12.11
CA ILE A 194 2.97 1.42 12.60
C ILE A 194 3.37 0.49 11.44
N VAL A 195 2.67 0.58 10.31
CA VAL A 195 3.00 -0.18 9.09
C VAL A 195 4.30 0.36 8.47
N LEU A 196 4.49 1.69 8.41
CA LEU A 196 5.74 2.30 7.97
C LEU A 196 6.92 1.86 8.84
N GLU A 197 6.75 1.92 10.16
CA GLU A 197 7.77 1.47 11.14
C GLU A 197 8.16 0.02 10.88
N THR A 198 7.18 -0.85 10.65
CA THR A 198 7.38 -2.26 10.40
C THR A 198 8.12 -2.55 9.09
N MET A 199 7.73 -1.89 8.00
CA MET A 199 8.34 -2.13 6.68
C MET A 199 9.70 -1.48 6.50
N SER A 200 10.03 -0.45 7.30
CA SER A 200 11.26 0.34 7.17
C SER A 200 12.50 -0.41 7.64
N GLY A 201 13.67 0.08 7.21
CA GLY A 201 14.96 -0.37 7.73
C GLY A 201 15.85 -1.02 6.68
N GLN A 202 17.10 -1.28 7.09
CA GLN A 202 18.18 -1.77 6.25
C GLN A 202 17.83 -3.13 5.62
N ASP A 203 18.26 -3.32 4.37
CA ASP A 203 18.12 -4.56 3.61
C ASP A 203 19.37 -4.78 2.74
N GLU A 204 19.95 -5.97 2.79
CA GLU A 204 21.13 -6.33 1.99
C GLU A 204 20.82 -6.51 0.49
N TYR A 205 19.55 -6.71 0.14
CA TYR A 205 19.09 -6.89 -1.24
C TYR A 205 18.78 -5.56 -1.96
N ASP A 206 18.73 -4.43 -1.27
CA ASP A 206 18.56 -3.10 -1.85
C ASP A 206 19.64 -2.14 -1.36
N SER A 207 20.68 -1.97 -2.16
CA SER A 207 21.83 -1.10 -1.85
C SER A 207 21.45 0.37 -1.69
N THR A 208 20.25 0.78 -2.08
CA THR A 208 19.77 2.18 -1.96
C THR A 208 19.05 2.44 -0.65
N VAL A 209 18.75 1.40 0.14
CA VAL A 209 18.06 1.56 1.42
C VAL A 209 18.95 2.28 2.44
N SER A 210 18.34 3.21 3.18
CA SER A 210 19.00 3.96 4.23
C SER A 210 19.42 3.06 5.40
N THR A 211 20.65 3.24 5.87
CA THR A 211 21.19 2.57 7.06
C THR A 211 20.79 3.27 8.37
N GLN A 212 20.11 4.43 8.28
CA GLN A 212 19.67 5.17 9.45
C GLN A 212 18.63 4.38 10.27
N PRO A 213 18.69 4.45 11.60
CA PRO A 213 17.72 3.80 12.46
C PRO A 213 16.27 4.14 12.07
N VAL A 214 15.38 3.21 12.31
CA VAL A 214 13.94 3.43 12.09
C VAL A 214 13.38 4.12 13.35
N PRO A 215 12.85 5.35 13.24
CA PRO A 215 12.14 5.98 14.36
C PRO A 215 10.90 5.20 14.75
N ALA A 216 10.50 5.32 16.00
CA ALA A 216 9.25 4.76 16.49
C ALA A 216 8.06 5.68 16.10
N TYR A 217 7.78 5.76 14.80
CA TYR A 217 6.79 6.69 14.24
C TYR A 217 5.44 6.64 14.96
N SER A 218 4.97 5.44 15.30
CA SER A 218 3.67 5.24 15.94
C SER A 218 3.61 5.83 17.35
N SER A 219 4.70 5.75 18.11
CA SER A 219 4.78 6.32 19.47
C SER A 219 5.03 7.83 19.45
N GLU A 220 5.74 8.34 18.45
CA GLU A 220 6.01 9.77 18.30
C GLU A 220 4.74 10.58 17.99
N LEU A 221 3.75 9.99 17.32
CA LEU A 221 2.45 10.63 17.08
C LEU A 221 1.75 11.03 18.38
N ASN A 222 1.89 10.24 19.42
CA ASN A 222 1.28 10.52 20.73
C ASN A 222 2.07 11.55 21.55
N SER A 223 3.37 11.70 21.29
CA SER A 223 4.27 12.61 22.04
C SER A 223 4.32 14.01 21.43
N SER A 224 3.90 14.17 20.18
CA SER A 224 4.04 15.43 19.43
C SER A 224 2.83 16.35 19.50
N ALA A 225 1.95 16.19 20.48
CA ALA A 225 0.77 17.02 20.67
C ALA A 225 1.04 18.55 20.73
N ASN A 226 2.30 18.99 20.70
CA ASN A 226 2.71 20.39 20.72
C ASN A 226 3.76 20.77 19.65
N LYS A 227 4.01 19.93 18.65
CA LYS A 227 4.93 20.28 17.54
C LYS A 227 4.11 20.55 16.29
N ALA A 228 4.27 21.74 15.70
CA ALA A 228 3.72 22.05 14.39
C ALA A 228 4.27 21.05 13.35
N LEU A 229 3.38 20.24 12.78
CA LEU A 229 3.72 19.35 11.67
C LEU A 229 3.63 20.18 10.37
N THR A 230 4.74 20.27 9.65
CA THR A 230 4.72 20.81 8.29
C THR A 230 4.32 19.71 7.33
N VAL A 231 3.10 19.72 6.83
CA VAL A 231 2.64 18.82 5.78
C VAL A 231 2.87 19.50 4.44
N SER A 232 3.79 18.98 3.64
CA SER A 232 3.94 19.40 2.25
C SER A 232 3.06 18.51 1.37
N SER A 233 1.95 19.05 0.88
CA SER A 233 1.14 18.36 -0.14
C SER A 233 1.47 18.96 -1.52
N MET A 234 1.83 18.10 -2.48
CA MET A 234 1.94 18.48 -3.87
C MET A 234 0.65 18.07 -4.58
N VAL A 235 -0.22 19.03 -4.81
CA VAL A 235 -1.41 18.82 -5.65
C VAL A 235 -1.06 19.22 -7.08
N MET A 236 -1.05 18.28 -8.01
CA MET A 236 -1.00 18.59 -9.43
C MET A 236 -2.42 18.85 -9.94
N ILE A 237 -2.74 20.11 -10.22
CA ILE A 237 -3.99 20.50 -10.88
C ILE A 237 -3.65 20.96 -12.29
N GLY A 238 -3.89 20.10 -13.28
CA GLY A 238 -3.85 20.45 -14.68
C GLY A 238 -2.53 21.08 -15.19
N ASN A 239 -2.56 21.70 -16.37
CA ASN A 239 -1.42 22.35 -17.05
C ASN A 239 -1.05 23.73 -16.48
N LEU A 240 -1.15 23.95 -15.19
CA LEU A 240 -0.72 25.21 -14.56
C LEU A 240 0.75 25.13 -14.14
N PRO A 241 1.53 26.22 -14.31
CA PRO A 241 2.93 26.21 -13.92
C PRO A 241 3.08 25.98 -12.42
N PHE A 242 4.13 25.25 -12.06
CA PHE A 242 4.51 24.92 -10.70
C PHE A 242 4.50 26.14 -9.80
N THR A 243 3.51 26.24 -8.93
CA THR A 243 3.56 27.12 -7.77
C THR A 243 3.75 26.24 -6.55
N MET A 244 4.91 26.34 -5.90
CA MET A 244 5.10 25.75 -4.57
C MET A 244 4.06 26.41 -3.66
N LEU A 245 3.08 25.64 -3.23
CA LEU A 245 2.22 26.07 -2.12
C LEU A 245 3.09 26.12 -0.86
N GLN A 246 3.15 27.27 -0.23
CA GLN A 246 3.81 27.42 1.06
C GLN A 246 3.16 26.45 2.08
N PRO A 247 3.94 25.91 3.02
CA PRO A 247 3.40 25.02 4.04
C PRO A 247 2.28 25.72 4.80
N ILE A 248 1.10 25.14 4.80
CA ILE A 248 -0.01 25.60 5.64
C ILE A 248 0.28 25.06 7.04
N ALA A 249 0.64 25.95 7.96
CA ALA A 249 0.63 25.65 9.37
C ALA A 249 -0.83 25.52 9.81
N ILE A 250 -1.27 24.32 10.15
CA ILE A 250 -2.58 24.12 10.79
C ILE A 250 -2.33 24.27 12.29
N PRO A 251 -2.88 25.32 12.95
CA PRO A 251 -2.85 25.37 14.40
C PRO A 251 -3.71 24.22 14.94
N LEU A 252 -3.15 23.47 15.87
CA LEU A 252 -3.86 22.45 16.65
C LEU A 252 -4.74 23.13 17.70
#